data_5f995312573adb3304848ada82551576
#
_entry.id   5f995312573adb3304848ada82551576
#
_cell.length_a   1.000
_cell.length_b   1.000
_cell.length_c   1.000
_cell.angle_alpha   90.00
_cell.angle_beta   90.00
_cell.angle_gamma   90.00
#
_symmetry.space_group_name_H-M   'P 1'
#
loop_
_entity.id
_entity.type
_entity.pdbx_description
1 polymer ?
#
loop_
_entity_poly.entity_id
_entity_poly.type
_entity_poly.pdbx_seq_one_letter_code
_entity_poly.pdbx_strand_id
1 'polypeptide(L)'
;MNVETLAYILVGILVTIALVLLGRFIVDRFLKWSGARRRADELLRTVLTREQYRQLIKRGYVDIPSPCDPQRIYRVPQAPGLVGVIEKGRRKASLCLQPLERVPDADIVVIHTLMIEADEETYLQKANIIVPTSSDSWKD
;
A
#
# COMPACT_ATOMS: atom_id res chain seq x y z
N MET A 1 -18.40 46.72 -31.37
CA MET A 1 -17.68 45.55 -30.86
C MET A 1 -17.80 44.49 -31.96
N ASN A 2 -16.69 44.08 -32.53
CA ASN A 2 -16.72 43.13 -33.64
C ASN A 2 -17.06 41.72 -33.14
N VAL A 3 -17.80 40.94 -33.94
CA VAL A 3 -18.20 39.57 -33.59
C VAL A 3 -17.00 38.69 -33.17
N GLU A 4 -15.87 38.92 -33.83
CA GLU A 4 -14.59 38.24 -33.52
C GLU A 4 -14.07 38.52 -32.10
N THR A 5 -14.13 39.79 -31.65
CA THR A 5 -13.69 40.16 -30.29
C THR A 5 -14.58 39.55 -29.22
N LEU A 6 -15.87 39.46 -29.49
CA LEU A 6 -16.84 38.82 -28.59
C LEU A 6 -16.57 37.32 -28.48
N ALA A 7 -16.24 36.67 -29.58
CA ALA A 7 -15.89 35.24 -29.60
C ALA A 7 -14.62 34.97 -28.79
N TYR A 8 -13.57 35.78 -28.91
CA TYR A 8 -12.34 35.60 -28.11
C TYR A 8 -12.55 35.78 -26.60
N ILE A 9 -13.42 36.76 -26.23
CA ILE A 9 -13.81 36.98 -24.83
C ILE A 9 -14.54 35.76 -24.26
N LEU A 10 -15.50 35.20 -25.00
CA LEU A 10 -16.25 34.01 -24.57
C LEU A 10 -15.35 32.80 -24.42
N VAL A 11 -14.45 32.57 -25.38
CA VAL A 11 -13.48 31.47 -25.31
C VAL A 11 -12.56 31.66 -24.09
N GLY A 12 -12.07 32.86 -23.84
CA GLY A 12 -11.24 33.17 -22.66
C GLY A 12 -11.96 32.87 -21.34
N ILE A 13 -13.24 33.24 -21.23
CA ILE A 13 -14.07 32.94 -20.04
C ILE A 13 -14.26 31.44 -19.88
N LEU A 14 -14.55 30.69 -20.94
CA LEU A 14 -14.74 29.26 -20.88
C LEU A 14 -13.43 28.52 -20.45
N VAL A 15 -12.29 28.94 -20.98
CA VAL A 15 -10.98 28.36 -20.61
C VAL A 15 -10.68 28.64 -19.13
N THR A 16 -10.92 29.85 -18.64
CA THR A 16 -10.70 30.18 -17.22
C THR A 16 -11.61 29.38 -16.30
N ILE A 17 -12.88 29.21 -16.63
CA ILE A 17 -13.80 28.36 -15.86
C ILE A 17 -13.31 26.89 -15.84
N ALA A 18 -12.93 26.36 -17.00
CA ALA A 18 -12.43 24.99 -17.11
C ALA A 18 -11.17 24.78 -16.25
N LEU A 19 -10.22 25.72 -16.25
CA LEU A 19 -9.02 25.67 -15.43
C LEU A 19 -9.32 25.73 -13.93
N VAL A 20 -10.27 26.57 -13.52
CA VAL A 20 -10.70 26.66 -12.11
C VAL A 20 -11.36 25.35 -11.66
N LEU A 21 -12.25 24.77 -12.46
CA LEU A 21 -12.90 23.49 -12.13
C LEU A 21 -11.90 22.34 -12.06
N LEU A 22 -10.95 22.30 -13.00
CA LEU A 22 -9.89 21.29 -13.00
C LEU A 22 -9.00 21.42 -11.75
N GLY A 23 -8.61 22.65 -11.40
CA GLY A 23 -7.82 22.92 -10.20
C GLY A 23 -8.53 22.45 -8.92
N ARG A 24 -9.82 22.77 -8.78
CA ARG A 24 -10.64 22.31 -7.64
C ARG A 24 -10.72 20.78 -7.58
N PHE A 25 -10.93 20.13 -8.72
CA PHE A 25 -10.99 18.67 -8.79
C PHE A 25 -9.68 18.01 -8.33
N ILE A 26 -8.53 18.56 -8.77
CA ILE A 26 -7.21 18.07 -8.37
C ILE A 26 -7.00 18.26 -6.86
N VAL A 27 -7.32 19.43 -6.32
CA VAL A 27 -7.19 19.75 -4.89
C VAL A 27 -8.06 18.82 -4.04
N ASP A 28 -9.32 18.62 -4.42
CA ASP A 28 -10.23 17.72 -3.69
C ASP A 28 -9.73 16.28 -3.68
N ARG A 29 -9.18 15.79 -4.81
CA ARG A 29 -8.56 14.46 -4.89
C ARG A 29 -7.37 14.36 -3.97
N PHE A 30 -6.50 15.37 -3.96
CA PHE A 30 -5.31 15.40 -3.12
C PHE A 30 -5.64 15.43 -1.62
N LEU A 31 -6.62 16.26 -1.21
CA LEU A 31 -7.05 16.35 0.19
C LEU A 31 -7.68 15.05 0.69
N LYS A 32 -8.52 14.40 -0.13
CA LYS A 32 -9.09 13.09 0.22
C LYS A 32 -8.02 12.02 0.40
N TRP A 33 -7.03 11.99 -0.50
CA TRP A 33 -5.93 11.04 -0.43
C TRP A 33 -5.03 11.28 0.79
N SER A 34 -4.72 12.53 1.13
CA SER A 34 -3.93 12.87 2.32
C SER A 34 -4.64 12.51 3.62
N GLY A 35 -5.96 12.69 3.68
CA GLY A 35 -6.79 12.26 4.82
C GLY A 35 -6.81 10.75 5.00
N ALA A 36 -6.91 9.98 3.92
CA ALA A 36 -6.84 8.52 3.97
C ALA A 36 -5.47 8.04 4.48
N ARG A 37 -4.38 8.62 3.99
CA ARG A 37 -3.01 8.30 4.48
C ARG A 37 -2.84 8.52 5.98
N ARG A 38 -3.32 9.64 6.51
CA ARG A 38 -3.22 9.93 7.94
C ARG A 38 -3.94 8.89 8.80
N ARG A 39 -5.16 8.51 8.41
CA ARG A 39 -5.93 7.46 9.10
C ARG A 39 -5.25 6.11 9.02
N ALA A 40 -4.69 5.76 7.86
CA ALA A 40 -3.92 4.54 7.66
C ALA A 40 -2.68 4.49 8.56
N ASP A 41 -1.93 5.61 8.69
CA ASP A 41 -0.78 5.69 9.58
C ASP A 41 -1.17 5.60 11.06
N GLU A 42 -2.30 6.18 11.47
CA GLU A 42 -2.83 6.06 12.81
C GLU A 42 -3.23 4.61 13.14
N LEU A 43 -3.92 3.94 12.22
CA LEU A 43 -4.29 2.53 12.35
C LEU A 43 -3.05 1.63 12.42
N LEU A 44 -2.07 1.87 11.57
CA LEU A 44 -0.81 1.13 11.56
C LEU A 44 -0.10 1.18 12.93
N ARG A 45 -0.10 2.35 13.59
CA ARG A 45 0.48 2.53 14.93
C ARG A 45 -0.29 1.82 16.04
N THR A 46 -1.59 1.57 15.84
CA THR A 46 -2.42 0.83 16.81
C THR A 46 -2.31 -0.67 16.62
N VAL A 47 -2.15 -1.14 15.39
CA VAL A 47 -2.05 -2.57 15.05
C VAL A 47 -0.65 -3.11 15.35
N LEU A 48 0.39 -2.39 14.98
CA LEU A 48 1.77 -2.83 15.19
C LEU A 48 2.26 -2.54 16.62
N THR A 49 3.06 -3.46 17.17
CA THR A 49 3.82 -3.17 18.39
C THR A 49 4.83 -2.04 18.14
N ARG A 50 5.33 -1.40 19.20
CA ARG A 50 6.34 -0.35 19.09
C ARG A 50 7.60 -0.82 18.35
N GLU A 51 7.98 -2.07 18.53
CA GLU A 51 9.15 -2.66 17.90
C GLU A 51 8.93 -2.91 16.41
N GLN A 52 7.79 -3.50 16.06
CA GLN A 52 7.37 -3.71 14.69
C GLN A 52 7.26 -2.40 13.92
N TYR A 53 6.62 -1.39 14.50
CA TYR A 53 6.54 -0.07 13.89
C TYR A 53 7.92 0.56 13.67
N ARG A 54 8.84 0.47 14.67
CA ARG A 54 10.21 0.95 14.53
C ARG A 54 10.98 0.20 13.44
N GLN A 55 10.79 -1.12 13.35
CA GLN A 55 11.38 -1.95 12.30
C GLN A 55 10.89 -1.50 10.92
N LEU A 56 9.57 -1.33 10.75
CA LEU A 56 8.97 -0.89 9.50
C LEU A 56 9.55 0.46 9.02
N ILE A 57 9.62 1.45 9.90
CA ILE A 57 10.16 2.79 9.55
C ILE A 57 11.65 2.76 9.25
N LYS A 58 12.43 1.94 9.98
CA LYS A 58 13.89 1.91 9.82
C LYS A 58 14.36 1.03 8.68
N ARG A 59 13.66 -0.08 8.41
CA ARG A 59 14.09 -1.12 7.46
C ARG A 59 13.19 -1.21 6.22
N GLY A 60 12.03 -0.52 6.22
CA GLY A 60 11.06 -0.59 5.13
C GLY A 60 10.26 -1.90 5.09
N TYR A 61 10.32 -2.70 6.14
CA TYR A 61 9.52 -3.93 6.29
C TYR A 61 9.27 -4.24 7.76
N VAL A 62 8.27 -5.05 8.03
CA VAL A 62 7.98 -5.61 9.35
C VAL A 62 7.93 -7.13 9.29
N ASP A 63 8.51 -7.78 10.30
CA ASP A 63 8.49 -9.22 10.47
C ASP A 63 7.35 -9.61 11.42
N ILE A 64 6.38 -10.37 10.90
CA ILE A 64 5.21 -10.86 11.62
C ILE A 64 5.42 -12.35 11.89
N PRO A 65 5.49 -12.80 13.15
CA PRO A 65 5.62 -14.23 13.47
C PRO A 65 4.33 -14.97 13.09
N SER A 66 4.47 -16.18 12.60
CA SER A 66 3.33 -17.05 12.35
C SER A 66 2.68 -17.49 13.67
N PRO A 67 1.35 -17.40 13.79
CA PRO A 67 0.62 -17.93 14.95
C PRO A 67 0.61 -19.47 14.98
N CYS A 68 0.77 -20.13 13.83
CA CYS A 68 0.68 -21.58 13.71
C CYS A 68 2.05 -22.28 13.74
N ASP A 69 3.13 -21.60 13.33
CA ASP A 69 4.47 -22.18 13.24
C ASP A 69 5.52 -21.22 13.82
N PRO A 70 6.11 -21.52 14.99
CA PRO A 70 7.10 -20.63 15.63
C PRO A 70 8.39 -20.46 14.83
N GLN A 71 8.65 -21.28 13.80
CA GLN A 71 9.81 -21.16 12.94
C GLN A 71 9.55 -20.35 11.67
N ARG A 72 8.30 -19.89 11.47
CA ARG A 72 7.89 -19.13 10.30
C ARG A 72 7.69 -17.66 10.64
N ILE A 73 8.20 -16.81 9.78
CA ILE A 73 8.07 -15.34 9.85
C ILE A 73 7.61 -14.83 8.50
N TYR A 74 6.65 -13.92 8.51
CA TYR A 74 6.19 -13.20 7.33
C TYR A 74 6.83 -11.83 7.29
N ARG A 75 7.64 -11.56 6.26
CA ARG A 75 8.25 -10.25 6.02
C ARG A 75 7.35 -9.41 5.12
N VAL A 76 6.64 -8.48 5.72
CA VAL A 76 5.70 -7.58 5.04
C VAL A 76 6.41 -6.27 4.68
N PRO A 77 6.54 -5.91 3.39
CA PRO A 77 7.17 -4.67 2.98
C PRO A 77 6.26 -3.46 3.26
N GLN A 78 6.87 -2.29 3.53
CA GLN A 78 6.16 -1.02 3.70
C GLN A 78 5.52 -0.52 2.39
N ALA A 79 6.21 -0.72 1.27
CA ALA A 79 5.71 -0.39 -0.06
C ALA A 79 5.01 -1.59 -0.70
N PRO A 80 4.14 -1.40 -1.70
CA PRO A 80 3.53 -2.50 -2.42
C PRO A 80 4.58 -3.49 -2.94
N GLY A 81 4.41 -4.76 -2.60
CA GLY A 81 5.39 -5.80 -2.96
C GLY A 81 4.96 -7.18 -2.48
N LEU A 82 5.86 -8.13 -2.61
CA LEU A 82 5.64 -9.52 -2.20
C LEU A 82 5.97 -9.70 -0.72
N VAL A 83 5.09 -10.38 0.01
CA VAL A 83 5.35 -10.79 1.39
C VAL A 83 6.29 -11.99 1.38
N GLY A 84 7.43 -11.87 2.05
CA GLY A 84 8.40 -12.97 2.14
C GLY A 84 8.03 -13.96 3.23
N VAL A 85 8.01 -15.25 2.92
CA VAL A 85 7.91 -16.32 3.93
C VAL A 85 9.31 -16.79 4.28
N ILE A 86 9.70 -16.63 5.55
CA ILE A 86 11.01 -16.98 6.07
C ILE A 86 10.84 -18.12 7.06
N GLU A 87 11.51 -19.23 6.83
CA GLU A 87 11.56 -20.38 7.73
C GLU A 87 13.01 -20.74 8.04
N LYS A 88 13.32 -20.91 9.31
CA LYS A 88 14.69 -21.21 9.78
C LYS A 88 15.73 -20.20 9.23
N GLY A 89 15.36 -18.92 9.13
CA GLY A 89 16.24 -17.87 8.63
C GLY A 89 16.44 -17.83 7.11
N ARG A 90 15.73 -18.65 6.34
CA ARG A 90 15.81 -18.70 4.87
C ARG A 90 14.48 -18.35 4.24
N ARG A 91 14.48 -17.55 3.19
CA ARG A 91 13.28 -17.26 2.40
C ARG A 91 12.85 -18.50 1.63
N LYS A 92 11.64 -19.00 1.91
CA LYS A 92 11.06 -20.21 1.31
C LYS A 92 10.11 -19.91 0.17
N ALA A 93 9.36 -18.83 0.32
CA ALA A 93 8.36 -18.43 -0.66
C ALA A 93 8.13 -16.91 -0.62
N SER A 94 7.44 -16.43 -1.61
CA SER A 94 6.89 -15.07 -1.66
C SER A 94 5.40 -15.16 -1.89
N LEU A 95 4.62 -14.35 -1.18
CA LEU A 95 3.18 -14.32 -1.28
C LEU A 95 2.76 -13.03 -1.99
N CYS A 96 1.89 -13.17 -2.97
CA CYS A 96 1.25 -12.05 -3.64
C CYS A 96 -0.22 -12.01 -3.25
N LEU A 97 -0.59 -11.02 -2.47
CA LEU A 97 -1.97 -10.68 -2.16
C LEU A 97 -2.11 -9.17 -2.34
N GLN A 98 -2.96 -8.77 -3.28
CA GLN A 98 -3.19 -7.36 -3.56
C GLN A 98 -4.65 -7.01 -3.36
N PRO A 99 -4.97 -5.88 -2.71
CA PRO A 99 -6.34 -5.39 -2.64
C PRO A 99 -6.85 -5.06 -4.04
N LEU A 100 -8.15 -5.26 -4.27
CA LEU A 100 -8.81 -4.96 -5.55
C LEU A 100 -8.85 -3.44 -5.83
N GLU A 101 -8.85 -2.64 -4.78
CA GLU A 101 -8.86 -1.18 -4.87
C GLU A 101 -7.52 -0.58 -4.43
N ARG A 102 -7.26 0.63 -4.92
CA ARG A 102 -6.04 1.36 -4.54
C ARG A 102 -6.19 1.93 -3.14
N VAL A 103 -5.45 1.36 -2.20
CA VAL A 103 -5.39 1.77 -0.79
C VAL A 103 -4.03 2.37 -0.45
N PRO A 104 -3.90 3.17 0.62
CA PRO A 104 -2.61 3.62 1.14
C PRO A 104 -1.68 2.47 1.51
N ASP A 105 -0.37 2.66 1.36
CA ASP A 105 0.63 1.62 1.64
C ASP A 105 0.55 1.12 3.09
N ALA A 106 0.26 2.01 4.04
CA ALA A 106 0.06 1.66 5.44
C ALA A 106 -1.11 0.69 5.65
N ASP A 107 -2.22 0.85 4.91
CA ASP A 107 -3.36 -0.06 4.96
C ASP A 107 -2.99 -1.46 4.44
N ILE A 108 -2.10 -1.55 3.44
CA ILE A 108 -1.61 -2.84 2.92
C ILE A 108 -0.88 -3.60 4.03
N VAL A 109 0.01 -2.92 4.78
CA VAL A 109 0.72 -3.54 5.91
C VAL A 109 -0.26 -4.00 7.00
N VAL A 110 -1.25 -3.17 7.33
CA VAL A 110 -2.30 -3.51 8.31
C VAL A 110 -3.10 -4.74 7.86
N ILE A 111 -3.54 -4.78 6.60
CA ILE A 111 -4.30 -5.90 6.04
C ILE A 111 -3.50 -7.20 6.15
N HIS A 112 -2.24 -7.20 5.71
CA HIS A 112 -1.39 -8.39 5.81
C HIS A 112 -1.20 -8.83 7.25
N THR A 113 -0.88 -7.89 8.16
CA THR A 113 -0.67 -8.19 9.58
C THR A 113 -1.90 -8.83 10.20
N LEU A 114 -3.06 -8.18 10.06
CA LEU A 114 -4.31 -8.67 10.65
C LEU A 114 -4.75 -10.00 10.05
N MET A 115 -4.59 -10.21 8.76
CA MET A 115 -4.95 -11.49 8.13
C MET A 115 -4.06 -12.63 8.61
N ILE A 116 -2.74 -12.40 8.73
CA ILE A 116 -1.79 -13.41 9.24
C ILE A 116 -2.11 -13.74 10.70
N GLU A 117 -2.33 -12.74 11.55
CA GLU A 117 -2.58 -12.93 12.98
C GLU A 117 -3.95 -13.53 13.27
N ALA A 118 -4.98 -13.20 12.49
CA ALA A 118 -6.35 -13.67 12.71
C ALA A 118 -6.60 -15.07 12.14
N ASP A 119 -6.12 -15.34 10.92
CA ASP A 119 -6.36 -16.61 10.22
C ASP A 119 -5.29 -16.82 9.13
N GLU A 120 -4.17 -17.37 9.56
CA GLU A 120 -3.02 -17.66 8.68
C GLU A 120 -3.39 -18.65 7.56
N GLU A 121 -4.25 -19.62 7.83
CA GLU A 121 -4.66 -20.62 6.84
C GLU A 121 -5.44 -19.99 5.69
N THR A 122 -6.44 -19.19 6.01
CA THR A 122 -7.20 -18.42 5.00
C THR A 122 -6.30 -17.42 4.27
N TYR A 123 -5.34 -16.81 4.94
CA TYR A 123 -4.37 -15.92 4.31
C TYR A 123 -3.56 -16.64 3.25
N LEU A 124 -3.01 -17.83 3.57
CA LEU A 124 -2.23 -18.65 2.63
C LEU A 124 -3.07 -19.19 1.48
N GLN A 125 -4.33 -19.54 1.70
CA GLN A 125 -5.27 -19.98 0.65
C GLN A 125 -5.59 -18.87 -0.36
N LYS A 126 -5.67 -17.62 0.08
CA LYS A 126 -5.97 -16.46 -0.77
C LYS A 126 -4.76 -15.89 -1.49
N ALA A 127 -3.58 -16.08 -0.95
CA ALA A 127 -2.35 -15.57 -1.53
C ALA A 127 -1.85 -16.44 -2.68
N ASN A 128 -1.39 -15.81 -3.76
CA ASN A 128 -0.64 -16.53 -4.78
C ASN A 128 0.77 -16.80 -4.26
N ILE A 129 1.13 -18.09 -4.14
CA ILE A 129 2.41 -18.53 -3.60
C ILE A 129 3.42 -18.63 -4.74
N ILE A 130 4.51 -17.87 -4.65
CA ILE A 130 5.62 -17.89 -5.59
C ILE A 130 6.81 -18.56 -4.88
N VAL A 131 7.15 -19.77 -5.31
CA VAL A 131 8.33 -20.47 -4.79
C VAL A 131 9.54 -20.08 -5.65
N PRO A 132 10.65 -19.59 -5.09
CA PRO A 132 11.84 -19.27 -5.87
C PRO A 132 12.38 -20.54 -6.52
N THR A 133 12.57 -20.48 -7.83
CA THR A 133 13.31 -21.51 -8.56
C THR A 133 14.78 -21.43 -8.13
N SER A 134 15.50 -22.54 -8.10
CA SER A 134 16.87 -22.69 -7.57
C SER A 134 17.94 -21.74 -8.17
N SER A 135 17.60 -20.92 -9.15
CA SER A 135 18.48 -19.93 -9.79
C SER A 135 18.37 -18.52 -9.19
N ASP A 136 17.34 -18.23 -8.41
CA ASP A 136 17.14 -16.89 -7.84
C ASP A 136 17.70 -16.83 -6.41
N SER A 137 19.02 -16.68 -6.30
CA SER A 137 19.62 -16.21 -5.07
C SER A 137 19.22 -14.74 -4.86
N TRP A 138 18.17 -14.49 -4.08
CA TRP A 138 17.80 -13.15 -3.66
C TRP A 138 18.98 -12.55 -2.90
N LYS A 139 19.59 -11.53 -3.49
CA LYS A 139 20.53 -10.67 -2.78
C LYS A 139 19.72 -9.86 -1.77
N ASP A 140 20.07 -10.03 -0.50
CA ASP A 140 19.58 -9.24 0.64
C ASP A 140 19.88 -7.74 0.47
#